data_4a140471c63c43d20e4aa5fc71594212
#
_entry.id   4a140471c63c43d20e4aa5fc71594212
#
_cell.length_a   1.000
_cell.length_b   1.000
_cell.length_c   1.000
_cell.angle_alpha   90.00
_cell.angle_beta   90.00
_cell.angle_gamma   90.00
#
_symmetry.space_group_name_H-M   'P 1'
#
loop_
_entity.id
_entity.type
_entity.pdbx_description
1 polymer ?
#
loop_
_entity_poly.entity_id
_entity_poly.type
_entity_poly.pdbx_seq_one_letter_code
_entity_poly.pdbx_strand_id
1 'polypeptide(L)'
;MLPHGLRAPSFSLPDIDSGQPVSDPWLDAAGPTVLAFFKVTCPVCQMAAPMVRAMSDSGAVVVAVGEDPAPHLVEYRDRWAQTVPTLSEPPPYRVSGAYGLVSVPSLYLVDNRGTVVDSVLGWDRDEWNRISTAAGGRPVSALGDGLPAFRPG
;
A
#
# COMPACT_ATOMS: atom_id res chain seq x y z
N MET A 1 4.34 10.93 8.69
CA MET A 1 3.08 10.33 8.20
C MET A 1 1.89 11.14 8.69
N LEU A 2 0.79 11.14 7.93
CA LEU A 2 -0.43 11.86 8.33
C LEU A 2 -1.02 11.26 9.63
N PRO A 3 -1.48 12.10 10.56
CA PRO A 3 -2.21 11.65 11.74
C PRO A 3 -3.55 10.97 11.38
N HIS A 4 -3.98 10.04 12.23
CA HIS A 4 -5.30 9.42 12.12
C HIS A 4 -6.41 10.46 12.36
N GLY A 5 -7.53 10.30 11.69
CA GLY A 5 -8.67 11.21 11.75
C GLY A 5 -8.61 12.38 10.75
N LEU A 6 -7.49 12.59 10.07
CA LEU A 6 -7.39 13.59 9.02
C LEU A 6 -7.92 13.06 7.69
N ARG A 7 -8.31 13.99 6.83
CA ARG A 7 -8.67 13.65 5.45
C ARG A 7 -7.43 13.17 4.68
N ALA A 8 -7.59 12.04 3.99
CA ALA A 8 -6.60 11.57 3.04
C ALA A 8 -6.46 12.60 1.91
N PRO A 9 -5.23 12.99 1.55
CA PRO A 9 -5.01 13.86 0.41
C PRO A 9 -5.57 13.24 -0.87
N SER A 10 -6.38 13.99 -1.58
CA SER A 10 -6.92 13.59 -2.88
C SER A 10 -5.81 13.48 -3.92
N PHE A 11 -5.87 12.47 -4.77
CA PHE A 11 -4.92 12.28 -5.86
C PHE A 11 -5.55 11.65 -7.09
N SER A 12 -4.85 11.74 -8.21
CA SER A 12 -5.13 11.01 -9.44
C SER A 12 -3.82 10.52 -10.03
N LEU A 13 -3.66 9.21 -10.16
CA LEU A 13 -2.46 8.57 -10.68
C LEU A 13 -2.82 7.53 -11.76
N PRO A 14 -1.95 7.32 -12.76
CA PRO A 14 -2.21 6.33 -13.80
C PRO A 14 -2.08 4.90 -13.26
N ASP A 15 -3.04 4.06 -13.61
CA ASP A 15 -2.95 2.60 -13.46
C ASP A 15 -1.86 2.04 -14.38
N ILE A 16 -1.03 1.13 -13.88
CA ILE A 16 0.14 0.63 -14.62
C ILE A 16 -0.21 -0.26 -15.81
N ASP A 17 -1.40 -0.86 -15.84
CA ASP A 17 -1.84 -1.75 -16.92
C ASP A 17 -2.61 -0.98 -17.99
N SER A 18 -3.57 -0.16 -17.60
CA SER A 18 -4.44 0.56 -18.54
C SER A 18 -3.91 1.95 -18.94
N GLY A 19 -3.04 2.56 -18.11
CA GLY A 19 -2.63 3.96 -18.24
C GLY A 19 -3.73 4.97 -17.89
N GLN A 20 -4.92 4.50 -17.53
CA GLN A 20 -6.04 5.38 -17.17
C GLN A 20 -5.86 5.94 -15.76
N PRO A 21 -6.28 7.21 -15.53
CA PRO A 21 -6.21 7.81 -14.22
C PRO A 21 -7.18 7.14 -13.25
N VAL A 22 -6.68 6.83 -12.05
CA VAL A 22 -7.47 6.39 -10.90
C VAL A 22 -7.41 7.48 -9.85
N SER A 23 -8.57 8.01 -9.46
CA SER A 23 -8.70 9.08 -8.48
C SER A 23 -9.36 8.54 -7.21
N ASP A 24 -8.78 8.89 -6.06
CA ASP A 24 -9.37 8.63 -4.74
C ASP A 24 -10.03 7.24 -4.60
N PRO A 25 -9.26 6.15 -4.74
CA PRO A 25 -9.81 4.80 -4.94
C PRO A 25 -10.68 4.28 -3.78
N TRP A 26 -10.65 4.94 -2.63
CA TRP A 26 -11.49 4.61 -1.46
C TRP A 26 -12.95 5.04 -1.64
N LEU A 27 -13.26 6.03 -2.51
CA LEU A 27 -14.61 6.58 -2.64
C LEU A 27 -15.61 5.57 -3.22
N ASP A 28 -15.14 4.71 -4.13
CA ASP A 28 -15.98 3.69 -4.78
C ASP A 28 -15.86 2.31 -4.13
N ALA A 29 -15.10 2.22 -3.02
CA ALA A 29 -14.88 0.95 -2.34
C ALA A 29 -16.05 0.60 -1.40
N ALA A 30 -16.36 -0.69 -1.29
CA ALA A 30 -17.39 -1.20 -0.39
C ALA A 30 -17.00 -1.09 1.10
N GLY A 31 -15.73 -0.85 1.40
CA GLY A 31 -15.18 -0.73 2.74
C GLY A 31 -13.87 0.07 2.74
N PRO A 32 -13.13 0.04 3.85
CA PRO A 32 -11.85 0.74 3.92
C PRO A 32 -10.86 0.22 2.87
N THR A 33 -10.05 1.11 2.33
CA THR A 33 -9.01 0.79 1.34
C THR A 33 -7.63 0.90 1.97
N VAL A 34 -6.80 -0.11 1.78
CA VAL A 34 -5.37 -0.07 2.09
C VAL A 34 -4.63 0.57 0.91
N LEU A 35 -3.96 1.68 1.15
CA LEU A 35 -2.98 2.24 0.22
C LEU A 35 -1.60 1.74 0.63
N ALA A 36 -0.95 0.98 -0.25
CA ALA A 36 0.38 0.42 0.00
C ALA A 36 1.43 1.16 -0.85
N PHE A 37 2.18 2.05 -0.21
CA PHE A 37 3.26 2.80 -0.86
C PHE A 37 4.56 2.00 -0.86
N PHE A 38 5.22 1.95 -2.01
CA PHE A 38 6.45 1.16 -2.17
C PHE A 38 7.37 1.74 -3.25
N LYS A 39 8.61 1.21 -3.29
CA LYS A 39 9.59 1.51 -4.33
C LYS A 39 10.25 0.22 -4.79
N VAL A 40 10.50 0.09 -6.10
CA VAL A 40 11.03 -1.16 -6.68
C VAL A 40 12.42 -1.53 -6.14
N THR A 41 13.23 -0.55 -5.75
CA THR A 41 14.59 -0.74 -5.22
C THR A 41 14.64 -0.96 -3.71
N CYS A 42 13.51 -0.91 -3.01
CA CYS A 42 13.46 -1.06 -1.56
C CYS A 42 13.44 -2.54 -1.16
N PRO A 43 14.48 -3.06 -0.46
CA PRO A 43 14.53 -4.48 -0.07
C PRO A 43 13.40 -4.88 0.89
N VAL A 44 12.96 -3.99 1.76
CA VAL A 44 11.85 -4.25 2.70
C VAL A 44 10.53 -4.33 1.94
N CYS A 45 10.35 -3.50 0.90
CA CYS A 45 9.19 -3.57 0.01
C CYS A 45 9.15 -4.90 -0.75
N GLN A 46 10.29 -5.36 -1.27
CA GLN A 46 10.42 -6.63 -1.97
C GLN A 46 10.06 -7.81 -1.06
N MET A 47 10.54 -7.79 0.19
CA MET A 47 10.21 -8.79 1.21
C MET A 47 8.72 -8.81 1.53
N ALA A 48 8.09 -7.62 1.65
CA ALA A 48 6.70 -7.48 2.06
C ALA A 48 5.68 -7.59 0.90
N ALA A 49 6.13 -7.60 -0.35
CA ALA A 49 5.26 -7.66 -1.53
C ALA A 49 4.25 -8.82 -1.51
N PRO A 50 4.62 -10.07 -1.15
CA PRO A 50 3.65 -11.16 -1.03
C PRO A 50 2.58 -10.92 0.05
N MET A 51 2.90 -10.11 1.07
CA MET A 51 1.95 -9.78 2.14
C MET A 51 0.92 -8.76 1.70
N VAL A 52 1.30 -7.80 0.84
CA VAL A 52 0.37 -6.88 0.17
C VAL A 52 -0.66 -7.68 -0.64
N ARG A 53 -0.21 -8.67 -1.40
CA ARG A 53 -1.10 -9.58 -2.13
C ARG A 53 -1.98 -10.39 -1.18
N ALA A 54 -1.42 -10.94 -0.11
CA ALA A 54 -2.16 -11.75 0.86
C ALA A 54 -3.30 -10.96 1.54
N MET A 55 -3.12 -9.67 1.79
CA MET A 55 -4.22 -8.78 2.23
C MET A 55 -5.38 -8.80 1.25
N SER A 56 -5.09 -8.57 -0.03
CA SER A 56 -6.10 -8.56 -1.09
C SER A 56 -6.76 -9.93 -1.26
N ASP A 57 -5.99 -11.01 -1.30
CA ASP A 57 -6.50 -12.38 -1.43
C ASP A 57 -7.40 -12.78 -0.25
N SER A 58 -7.22 -12.19 0.92
CA SER A 58 -8.04 -12.44 2.11
C SER A 58 -9.29 -11.58 2.22
N GLY A 59 -9.50 -10.63 1.31
CA GLY A 59 -10.72 -9.84 1.22
C GLY A 59 -10.58 -8.34 1.46
N ALA A 60 -9.40 -7.84 1.84
CA ALA A 60 -9.15 -6.40 1.93
C ALA A 60 -9.11 -5.74 0.55
N VAL A 61 -9.64 -4.52 0.44
CA VAL A 61 -9.43 -3.68 -0.74
C VAL A 61 -8.04 -3.06 -0.64
N VAL A 62 -7.16 -3.39 -1.60
CA VAL A 62 -5.78 -2.91 -1.60
C VAL A 62 -5.45 -2.24 -2.92
N VAL A 63 -4.86 -1.05 -2.86
CA VAL A 63 -4.30 -0.34 -4.00
C VAL A 63 -2.86 0.00 -3.68
N ALA A 64 -1.93 -0.45 -4.53
CA ALA A 64 -0.51 -0.14 -4.38
C ALA A 64 -0.16 1.17 -5.12
N VAL A 65 0.70 1.98 -4.52
CA VAL A 65 1.25 3.20 -5.12
C VAL A 65 2.76 3.07 -5.17
N GLY A 66 3.28 2.89 -6.37
CA GLY A 66 4.72 2.70 -6.61
C GLY A 66 5.39 4.02 -7.01
N GLU A 67 6.49 4.36 -6.34
CA GLU A 67 7.31 5.54 -6.60
C GLU A 67 8.25 5.35 -7.81
N ASP A 68 7.75 4.70 -8.87
CA ASP A 68 8.53 4.36 -10.05
C ASP A 68 7.67 4.45 -11.33
N PRO A 69 8.30 4.54 -12.53
CA PRO A 69 7.59 4.47 -13.79
C PRO A 69 6.88 3.12 -14.00
N ALA A 70 5.74 3.14 -14.68
CA ALA A 70 4.90 1.96 -14.90
C ALA A 70 5.65 0.71 -15.39
N PRO A 71 6.59 0.76 -16.36
CA PRO A 71 7.32 -0.43 -16.79
C PRO A 71 8.10 -1.13 -15.68
N HIS A 72 8.70 -0.38 -14.76
CA HIS A 72 9.43 -0.93 -13.61
C HIS A 72 8.47 -1.55 -12.58
N LEU A 73 7.29 -0.96 -12.41
CA LEU A 73 6.25 -1.49 -11.51
C LEU A 73 5.63 -2.78 -12.02
N VAL A 74 5.45 -2.91 -13.34
CA VAL A 74 5.03 -4.17 -13.98
C VAL A 74 6.04 -5.28 -13.71
N GLU A 75 7.33 -5.01 -13.94
CA GLU A 75 8.40 -5.97 -13.68
C GLU A 75 8.47 -6.36 -12.20
N TYR A 76 8.36 -5.39 -11.30
CA TYR A 76 8.33 -5.62 -9.85
C TYR A 76 7.15 -6.50 -9.43
N ARG A 77 5.93 -6.17 -9.90
CA ARG A 77 4.73 -6.95 -9.63
C ARG A 77 4.91 -8.42 -10.01
N ASP A 78 5.44 -8.66 -11.21
CA ASP A 78 5.60 -10.01 -11.73
C ASP A 78 6.71 -10.77 -10.97
N ARG A 79 7.79 -10.09 -10.62
CA ARG A 79 8.93 -10.70 -9.90
C ARG A 79 8.60 -11.03 -8.44
N TRP A 80 7.88 -10.15 -7.76
CA TRP A 80 7.62 -10.26 -6.31
C TRP A 80 6.20 -10.70 -5.99
N ALA A 81 5.42 -11.09 -6.98
CA ALA A 81 4.03 -11.56 -6.85
C ALA A 81 3.09 -10.57 -6.15
N GLN A 82 3.32 -9.25 -6.29
CA GLN A 82 2.45 -8.21 -5.76
C GLN A 82 1.29 -7.92 -6.72
N THR A 83 0.44 -8.91 -6.97
CA THR A 83 -0.66 -8.84 -7.93
C THR A 83 -1.89 -8.14 -7.36
N VAL A 84 -1.78 -6.82 -7.15
CA VAL A 84 -2.87 -5.93 -6.74
C VAL A 84 -2.95 -4.75 -7.72
N PRO A 85 -4.09 -4.03 -7.81
CA PRO A 85 -4.16 -2.77 -8.57
C PRO A 85 -3.01 -1.84 -8.16
N THR A 86 -2.23 -1.38 -9.12
CA THR A 86 -1.02 -0.60 -8.88
C THR A 86 -1.02 0.68 -9.69
N LEU A 87 -0.74 1.78 -9.02
CA LEU A 87 -0.66 3.12 -9.58
C LEU A 87 0.79 3.59 -9.61
N SER A 88 1.17 4.34 -10.65
CA SER A 88 2.51 4.87 -10.84
C SER A 88 2.61 6.31 -10.35
N GLU A 89 3.55 6.58 -9.46
CA GLU A 89 3.92 7.91 -9.00
C GLU A 89 5.41 8.19 -9.22
N PRO A 90 5.82 8.59 -10.44
CA PRO A 90 7.20 9.00 -10.67
C PRO A 90 7.51 10.35 -10.01
N PRO A 91 8.79 10.75 -9.92
CA PRO A 91 9.17 12.05 -9.39
C PRO A 91 8.31 13.20 -9.97
N PRO A 92 7.98 14.20 -9.16
CA PRO A 92 8.53 14.57 -7.84
C PRO A 92 7.78 14.01 -6.61
N TYR A 93 7.09 12.88 -6.70
CA TYR A 93 6.46 12.20 -5.56
C TYR A 93 5.48 13.07 -4.77
N ARG A 94 4.56 13.73 -5.46
CA ARG A 94 3.62 14.70 -4.85
C ARG A 94 2.62 14.05 -3.92
N VAL A 95 2.16 12.84 -4.28
CA VAL A 95 1.21 12.08 -3.45
C VAL A 95 1.92 11.57 -2.21
N SER A 96 3.05 10.89 -2.35
CA SER A 96 3.87 10.44 -1.21
C SER A 96 4.22 11.60 -0.27
N GLY A 97 4.58 12.76 -0.83
CA GLY A 97 4.84 13.99 -0.06
C GLY A 97 3.61 14.50 0.68
N ALA A 98 2.43 14.51 0.04
CA ALA A 98 1.18 14.94 0.66
C ALA A 98 0.76 14.00 1.80
N TYR A 99 1.03 12.69 1.69
CA TYR A 99 0.83 11.72 2.76
C TYR A 99 1.91 11.79 3.86
N GLY A 100 2.90 12.65 3.70
CA GLY A 100 3.98 12.83 4.69
C GLY A 100 4.86 11.58 4.84
N LEU A 101 5.07 10.84 3.74
CA LEU A 101 5.93 9.66 3.76
C LEU A 101 7.38 10.07 3.95
N VAL A 102 8.09 9.34 4.78
CA VAL A 102 9.54 9.51 5.04
C VAL A 102 10.33 8.29 4.58
N SER A 103 9.67 7.15 4.41
CA SER A 103 10.24 5.94 3.84
C SER A 103 9.13 4.99 3.35
N VAL A 104 9.52 3.91 2.69
CA VAL A 104 8.66 2.83 2.21
C VAL A 104 9.20 1.47 2.67
N PRO A 105 8.37 0.42 2.83
CA PRO A 105 6.94 0.45 2.60
C PRO A 105 6.19 1.26 3.64
N SER A 106 5.07 1.84 3.24
CA SER A 106 4.14 2.50 4.16
C SER A 106 2.72 2.09 3.81
N LEU A 107 1.91 1.79 4.81
CA LEU A 107 0.49 1.51 4.62
C LEU A 107 -0.36 2.63 5.22
N TYR A 108 -1.44 2.96 4.53
CA TYR A 108 -2.53 3.78 5.05
C TYR A 108 -3.84 3.02 4.90
N LEU A 109 -4.65 3.01 5.94
CA LEU A 109 -6.05 2.58 5.87
C LEU A 109 -6.92 3.82 5.77
N VAL A 110 -7.67 3.94 4.67
CA VAL A 110 -8.56 5.07 4.39
C VAL A 110 -9.98 4.54 4.29
N ASP A 111 -10.91 5.13 5.05
CA ASP A 111 -12.31 4.76 4.98
C ASP A 111 -12.98 5.30 3.70
N ASN A 112 -14.20 4.85 3.42
CA ASN A 112 -14.96 5.26 2.23
C ASN A 112 -15.41 6.74 2.25
N ARG A 113 -15.16 7.47 3.34
CA ARG A 113 -15.36 8.92 3.44
C ARG A 113 -14.08 9.71 3.19
N GLY A 114 -12.95 9.01 2.98
CA GLY A 114 -11.65 9.62 2.78
C GLY A 114 -10.97 10.04 4.08
N THR A 115 -11.25 9.38 5.20
CA THR A 115 -10.57 9.62 6.47
C THR A 115 -9.45 8.60 6.66
N VAL A 116 -8.28 9.05 7.06
CA VAL A 116 -7.18 8.16 7.48
C VAL A 116 -7.54 7.52 8.82
N VAL A 117 -7.80 6.22 8.79
CA VAL A 117 -8.19 5.44 9.98
C VAL A 117 -6.96 4.91 10.70
N ASP A 118 -5.95 4.50 9.93
CA ASP A 118 -4.74 3.86 10.47
C ASP A 118 -3.57 4.00 9.50
N SER A 119 -2.33 3.81 9.99
CA SER A 119 -1.15 3.84 9.17
C SER A 119 0.04 3.13 9.83
N VAL A 120 0.94 2.59 9.02
CA VAL A 120 2.20 1.99 9.49
C VAL A 120 3.35 2.35 8.56
N LEU A 121 4.51 2.60 9.16
CA LEU A 121 5.76 2.87 8.48
C LEU A 121 6.70 1.67 8.59
N GLY A 122 7.26 1.23 7.47
CA GLY A 122 8.10 0.04 7.42
C GLY A 122 7.31 -1.26 7.54
N TRP A 123 8.04 -2.32 7.85
CA TRP A 123 7.46 -3.63 8.15
C TRP A 123 7.38 -3.84 9.66
N ASP A 124 6.18 -4.04 10.17
CA ASP A 124 5.89 -4.52 11.51
C ASP A 124 4.76 -5.55 11.40
N ARG A 125 5.02 -6.81 11.80
CA ARG A 125 4.09 -7.92 11.64
C ARG A 125 2.73 -7.64 12.29
N ASP A 126 2.73 -7.17 13.52
CA ASP A 126 1.50 -6.97 14.27
C ASP A 126 0.69 -5.81 13.70
N GLU A 127 1.35 -4.74 13.32
CA GLU A 127 0.73 -3.57 12.68
C GLU A 127 0.14 -3.91 11.30
N TRP A 128 0.87 -4.67 10.48
CA TRP A 128 0.38 -5.11 9.17
C TRP A 128 -0.81 -6.04 9.30
N ASN A 129 -0.78 -6.99 10.25
CA ASN A 129 -1.90 -7.86 10.57
C ASN A 129 -3.12 -7.07 11.05
N ARG A 130 -2.90 -6.04 11.88
CA ARG A 130 -3.94 -5.15 12.38
C ARG A 130 -4.61 -4.38 11.23
N ILE A 131 -3.83 -3.77 10.35
CA ILE A 131 -4.35 -3.05 9.17
C ILE A 131 -5.12 -4.01 8.24
N SER A 132 -4.56 -5.18 7.94
CA SER A 132 -5.24 -6.17 7.09
C SER A 132 -6.61 -6.55 7.67
N THR A 133 -6.67 -6.84 8.96
CA THR A 133 -7.92 -7.21 9.64
C THR A 133 -8.93 -6.06 9.67
N ALA A 134 -8.47 -4.85 9.95
CA ALA A 134 -9.31 -3.65 9.94
C ALA A 134 -9.86 -3.32 8.54
N ALA A 135 -9.15 -3.71 7.48
CA ALA A 135 -9.59 -3.59 6.10
C ALA A 135 -10.54 -4.71 5.64
N GLY A 136 -10.91 -5.64 6.51
CA GLY A 136 -11.79 -6.77 6.18
C GLY A 136 -11.07 -8.02 5.70
N GLY A 137 -9.75 -8.03 5.73
CA GLY A 137 -8.92 -9.20 5.42
C GLY A 137 -8.62 -10.08 6.64
N ARG A 138 -7.57 -10.88 6.53
CA ARG A 138 -7.03 -11.74 7.60
C ARG A 138 -5.59 -11.37 7.90
N PRO A 139 -5.03 -11.80 9.06
CA PRO A 139 -3.61 -11.68 9.32
C PRO A 139 -2.77 -12.26 8.18
N VAL A 140 -1.74 -11.54 7.76
CA VAL A 140 -0.91 -11.89 6.59
C VAL A 140 0.43 -12.51 6.95
N SER A 141 0.81 -12.48 8.22
CA SER A 141 2.09 -13.00 8.70
C SER A 141 1.93 -13.62 10.08
N ALA A 142 2.62 -14.75 10.32
CA ALA A 142 2.60 -15.47 11.59
C ALA A 142 4.03 -15.75 12.06
N LEU A 143 4.18 -16.04 13.36
CA LEU A 143 5.44 -16.53 13.91
C LEU A 143 5.90 -17.78 13.15
N GLY A 144 7.17 -17.81 12.76
CA GLY A 144 7.76 -18.96 12.06
C GLY A 144 7.58 -18.95 10.54
N ASP A 145 7.02 -17.91 9.94
CA ASP A 145 6.86 -17.79 8.48
C ASP A 145 8.14 -17.36 7.73
N GLY A 146 9.25 -17.20 8.46
CA GLY A 146 10.54 -16.79 7.89
C GLY A 146 10.74 -15.30 7.76
N LEU A 147 9.71 -14.49 8.07
CA LEU A 147 9.83 -13.03 8.08
C LEU A 147 10.25 -12.51 9.46
N PRO A 148 11.01 -11.42 9.53
CA PRO A 148 11.30 -10.76 10.81
C PRO A 148 10.01 -10.20 11.43
N ALA A 149 9.98 -10.00 12.74
CA ALA A 149 8.85 -9.34 13.39
C ALA A 149 8.76 -7.86 12.99
N PHE A 150 9.92 -7.23 12.82
CA PHE A 150 10.04 -5.80 12.49
C PHE A 150 11.21 -5.56 11.53
N ARG A 151 11.03 -4.60 10.61
CA ARG A 151 12.10 -4.06 9.77
C ARG A 151 11.78 -2.63 9.34
N PRO A 152 12.61 -1.63 9.66
CA PRO A 152 12.38 -0.27 9.19
C PRO A 152 12.40 -0.20 7.65
N GLY A 153 11.65 0.74 7.13
CA GLY A 153 11.63 1.02 5.69
C GLY A 153 12.88 1.75 5.20
#